data_ba6a1a3555f965b3bc7dc71bb667c571
#
_entry.id   ba6a1a3555f965b3bc7dc71bb667c571
#
_cell.length_a   1.000
_cell.length_b   1.000
_cell.length_c   1.000
_cell.angle_alpha   90.00
_cell.angle_beta   90.00
_cell.angle_gamma   90.00
#
_symmetry.space_group_name_H-M   'P 1'
#
loop_
_entity.id
_entity.type
_entity.pdbx_description
1 polymer ?
#
loop_
_entity_poly.entity_id
_entity_poly.type
_entity_poly.pdbx_seq_one_letter_code
_entity_poly.pdbx_strand_id
1 'polypeptide(L)'
;MRLASVVAAAMLLTATTAHAADARAVIAVARQRIETADFRATGRLVRVDASGNRISNAITIKAHWFPGVLRVLVEIVPPRTPAGNARQDARVSILLEMRPNGQNTIRVFRSHESAPASFPFDKWSESVYGSDFNYEDFLQPEYYWQGQTILKSARFGARNCDVLKSTPGALDHSHYAEVQTWLDHTIGYPIYVEKTLKDGGIVKEFTYFGLSQSGGVWSARQVEVKIHGRPGSTLLIIERGSTKANLSIRDFSPERIGQFEDRP
;
A
#
# COMPACT_ATOMS: atom_id res chain seq x y z
N MET A 1 -56.08 16.41 18.62
CA MET A 1 -54.67 16.71 18.89
C MET A 1 -53.84 15.40 18.87
N ARG A 2 -53.49 14.83 17.76
CA ARG A 2 -52.54 13.69 17.58
C ARG A 2 -52.19 13.53 16.11
N LEU A 3 -51.35 14.43 15.54
CA LEU A 3 -50.87 14.33 14.14
C LEU A 3 -49.50 15.01 13.91
N ALA A 4 -48.66 15.11 14.96
CA ALA A 4 -47.38 15.81 14.88
C ALA A 4 -46.12 14.92 15.10
N SER A 5 -46.24 13.59 15.29
CA SER A 5 -45.09 12.76 15.73
C SER A 5 -44.56 11.79 14.67
N VAL A 6 -45.07 11.76 13.44
CA VAL A 6 -44.68 10.75 12.43
C VAL A 6 -43.68 11.29 11.40
N VAL A 7 -43.49 12.60 11.29
CA VAL A 7 -42.66 13.20 10.22
C VAL A 7 -41.16 13.23 10.60
N ALA A 8 -40.80 13.17 11.87
CA ALA A 8 -39.40 13.30 12.30
C ALA A 8 -38.53 12.01 12.13
N ALA A 9 -39.17 10.84 12.06
CA ALA A 9 -38.42 9.56 11.95
C ALA A 9 -37.99 9.22 10.52
N ALA A 10 -38.62 9.79 9.50
CA ALA A 10 -38.30 9.50 8.10
C ALA A 10 -37.07 10.24 7.57
N MET A 11 -36.69 11.37 8.16
CA MET A 11 -35.53 12.17 7.68
C MET A 11 -34.16 11.66 8.15
N LEU A 12 -34.09 10.87 9.22
CA LEU A 12 -32.81 10.33 9.72
C LEU A 12 -32.30 9.11 8.93
N LEU A 13 -33.17 8.39 8.23
CA LEU A 13 -32.81 7.22 7.43
C LEU A 13 -32.25 7.55 6.05
N THR A 14 -32.53 8.74 5.52
CA THR A 14 -32.06 9.13 4.18
C THR A 14 -30.62 9.61 4.16
N ALA A 15 -30.10 10.20 5.23
CA ALA A 15 -28.72 10.73 5.28
C ALA A 15 -27.67 9.59 5.33
N THR A 16 -27.96 8.48 6.02
CA THR A 16 -27.03 7.35 6.12
C THR A 16 -26.93 6.55 4.82
N THR A 17 -27.97 6.49 4.03
CA THR A 17 -27.95 5.77 2.75
C THR A 17 -27.21 6.53 1.65
N ALA A 18 -27.25 7.85 1.63
CA ALA A 18 -26.52 8.66 0.67
C ALA A 18 -25.00 8.54 0.88
N HIS A 19 -24.49 8.66 2.11
CA HIS A 19 -23.07 8.52 2.41
C HIS A 19 -22.52 7.13 2.11
N ALA A 20 -23.29 6.07 2.33
CA ALA A 20 -22.89 4.71 1.99
C ALA A 20 -22.84 4.45 0.48
N ALA A 21 -23.74 5.08 -0.29
CA ALA A 21 -23.73 5.01 -1.75
C ALA A 21 -22.50 5.71 -2.33
N ASP A 22 -22.17 6.91 -1.81
CA ASP A 22 -20.99 7.69 -2.21
C ASP A 22 -19.69 6.94 -1.90
N ALA A 23 -19.58 6.33 -0.72
CA ALA A 23 -18.41 5.53 -0.35
C ALA A 23 -18.18 4.35 -1.31
N ARG A 24 -19.25 3.66 -1.73
CA ARG A 24 -19.14 2.56 -2.69
C ARG A 24 -18.62 3.02 -4.05
N ALA A 25 -19.08 4.17 -4.55
CA ALA A 25 -18.62 4.72 -5.81
C ALA A 25 -17.13 5.07 -5.77
N VAL A 26 -16.69 5.75 -4.72
CA VAL A 26 -15.28 6.12 -4.49
C VAL A 26 -14.39 4.88 -4.39
N ILE A 27 -14.81 3.86 -3.63
CA ILE A 27 -14.08 2.61 -3.47
C ILE A 27 -13.98 1.85 -4.79
N ALA A 28 -15.02 1.85 -5.61
CA ALA A 28 -15.03 1.14 -6.89
C ALA A 28 -13.90 1.63 -7.81
N VAL A 29 -13.63 2.93 -7.84
CA VAL A 29 -12.51 3.51 -8.61
C VAL A 29 -11.15 3.03 -8.07
N ALA A 30 -10.98 3.02 -6.75
CA ALA A 30 -9.75 2.55 -6.12
C ALA A 30 -9.52 1.05 -6.36
N ARG A 31 -10.57 0.23 -6.26
CA ARG A 31 -10.52 -1.22 -6.56
C ARG A 31 -10.20 -1.47 -8.03
N GLN A 32 -10.85 -0.77 -8.96
CA GLN A 32 -10.59 -0.92 -10.39
C GLN A 32 -9.11 -0.73 -10.71
N ARG A 33 -8.45 0.25 -10.08
CA ARG A 33 -7.01 0.48 -10.25
C ARG A 33 -6.18 -0.73 -9.80
N ILE A 34 -6.57 -1.39 -8.71
CA ILE A 34 -5.89 -2.58 -8.19
C ILE A 34 -6.18 -3.80 -9.07
N GLU A 35 -7.44 -3.98 -9.47
CA GLU A 35 -7.92 -5.12 -10.25
C GLU A 35 -7.49 -5.07 -11.74
N THR A 36 -6.90 -3.98 -12.16
CA THR A 36 -6.27 -3.83 -13.49
C THR A 36 -4.75 -3.75 -13.41
N ALA A 37 -4.15 -4.04 -12.24
CA ALA A 37 -2.71 -3.93 -12.05
C ALA A 37 -1.94 -4.91 -12.96
N ASP A 38 -1.01 -4.36 -13.73
CA ASP A 38 0.03 -5.08 -14.48
C ASP A 38 1.29 -4.20 -14.50
N PHE A 39 1.92 -4.10 -13.33
CA PHE A 39 2.90 -3.08 -13.05
C PHE A 39 4.27 -3.68 -12.74
N ARG A 40 5.31 -3.08 -13.31
CA ARG A 40 6.70 -3.33 -12.93
C ARG A 40 7.41 -1.99 -12.74
N ALA A 41 8.13 -1.86 -11.63
CA ALA A 41 8.93 -0.68 -11.35
C ALA A 41 10.27 -1.05 -10.76
N THR A 42 11.23 -0.15 -10.98
CA THR A 42 12.55 -0.21 -10.37
C THR A 42 12.87 1.15 -9.79
N GLY A 43 13.57 1.18 -8.67
CA GLY A 43 13.85 2.43 -7.99
C GLY A 43 14.68 2.23 -6.73
N ARG A 44 14.44 3.09 -5.76
CA ARG A 44 15.17 3.10 -4.49
C ARG A 44 14.22 3.23 -3.30
N LEU A 45 14.54 2.52 -2.23
CA LEU A 45 13.99 2.71 -0.90
C LEU A 45 15.03 3.46 -0.07
N VAL A 46 14.76 4.73 0.23
CA VAL A 46 15.72 5.64 0.87
C VAL A 46 15.24 6.02 2.25
N ARG A 47 15.93 5.56 3.28
CA ARG A 47 15.70 6.00 4.66
C ARG A 47 16.51 7.28 4.93
N VAL A 48 15.82 8.30 5.41
CA VAL A 48 16.42 9.57 5.86
C VAL A 48 16.28 9.63 7.38
N ASP A 49 17.39 9.71 8.12
CA ASP A 49 17.37 9.82 9.58
C ASP A 49 17.15 11.27 10.07
N ALA A 50 17.12 11.45 11.39
CA ALA A 50 16.96 12.75 12.03
C ALA A 50 18.06 13.77 11.67
N SER A 51 19.25 13.30 11.33
CA SER A 51 20.42 14.12 10.96
C SER A 51 20.51 14.39 9.46
N GLY A 52 19.55 13.83 8.66
CA GLY A 52 19.55 13.95 7.22
C GLY A 52 20.44 12.92 6.49
N ASN A 53 21.07 11.97 7.22
CA ASN A 53 21.82 10.90 6.60
C ASN A 53 20.89 9.98 5.82
N ARG A 54 21.39 9.44 4.71
CA ARG A 54 20.59 8.62 3.79
C ARG A 54 21.17 7.22 3.63
N ILE A 55 20.31 6.21 3.82
CA ILE A 55 20.59 4.81 3.44
C ILE A 55 19.66 4.46 2.29
N SER A 56 20.25 4.03 1.18
CA SER A 56 19.52 3.74 -0.06
C SER A 56 19.68 2.28 -0.45
N ASN A 57 18.56 1.56 -0.55
CA ASN A 57 18.48 0.20 -1.07
C ASN A 57 17.86 0.24 -2.46
N ALA A 58 18.38 -0.56 -3.41
CA ALA A 58 17.69 -0.75 -4.68
C ALA A 58 16.41 -1.56 -4.46
N ILE A 59 15.34 -1.21 -5.16
CA ILE A 59 14.06 -1.91 -5.07
C ILE A 59 13.50 -2.21 -6.46
N THR A 60 12.93 -3.41 -6.61
CA THR A 60 12.10 -3.78 -7.76
C THR A 60 10.72 -4.17 -7.22
N ILE A 61 9.65 -3.70 -7.87
CA ILE A 61 8.28 -4.05 -7.53
C ILE A 61 7.61 -4.58 -8.79
N LYS A 62 6.99 -5.75 -8.68
CA LYS A 62 6.10 -6.33 -9.70
C LYS A 62 4.73 -6.51 -9.05
N ALA A 63 3.66 -6.11 -9.74
CA ALA A 63 2.31 -6.31 -9.25
C ALA A 63 1.39 -6.71 -10.41
N HIS A 64 0.62 -7.78 -10.24
CA HIS A 64 -0.35 -8.23 -11.23
C HIS A 64 -1.59 -8.80 -10.57
N TRP A 65 -2.76 -8.40 -11.10
CA TRP A 65 -4.03 -8.95 -10.69
C TRP A 65 -4.34 -10.22 -11.51
N PHE A 66 -4.34 -11.35 -10.83
CA PHE A 66 -4.88 -12.61 -11.35
C PHE A 66 -6.35 -12.77 -10.92
N PRO A 67 -7.14 -13.68 -11.52
CA PRO A 67 -8.51 -13.88 -11.07
C PRO A 67 -8.61 -14.12 -9.56
N GLY A 68 -9.16 -13.14 -8.84
CA GLY A 68 -9.39 -13.17 -7.39
C GLY A 68 -8.18 -12.95 -6.49
N VAL A 69 -7.00 -12.59 -7.02
CA VAL A 69 -5.82 -12.32 -6.21
C VAL A 69 -4.87 -11.31 -6.85
N LEU A 70 -4.50 -10.27 -6.11
CA LEU A 70 -3.35 -9.44 -6.44
C LEU A 70 -2.08 -10.13 -5.93
N ARG A 71 -1.10 -10.31 -6.79
CA ARG A 71 0.27 -10.66 -6.37
C ARG A 71 1.19 -9.47 -6.50
N VAL A 72 1.94 -9.22 -5.44
CA VAL A 72 2.99 -8.20 -5.40
C VAL A 72 4.31 -8.88 -5.02
N LEU A 73 5.32 -8.73 -5.85
CA LEU A 73 6.68 -9.15 -5.54
C LEU A 73 7.54 -7.91 -5.35
N VAL A 74 8.11 -7.79 -4.17
CA VAL A 74 9.05 -6.72 -3.81
C VAL A 74 10.42 -7.34 -3.60
N GLU A 75 11.41 -6.88 -4.35
CA GLU A 75 12.79 -7.32 -4.23
C GLU A 75 13.65 -6.14 -3.77
N ILE A 76 14.38 -6.31 -2.67
CA ILE A 76 15.22 -5.26 -2.08
C ILE A 76 16.66 -5.75 -2.04
N VAL A 77 17.56 -4.91 -2.57
CA VAL A 77 18.99 -5.15 -2.65
C VAL A 77 19.72 -4.02 -1.93
N PRO A 78 20.42 -4.31 -0.83
CA PRO A 78 21.19 -3.31 -0.12
C PRO A 78 22.38 -2.82 -0.98
N PRO A 79 22.92 -1.62 -0.68
CA PRO A 79 24.07 -1.09 -1.39
C PRO A 79 25.30 -1.99 -1.18
N ARG A 80 26.14 -2.10 -2.21
CA ARG A 80 27.43 -2.78 -2.11
C ARG A 80 28.32 -2.02 -1.11
N THR A 81 28.93 -2.73 -0.17
CA THR A 81 29.98 -2.15 0.69
C THR A 81 31.35 -2.33 0.04
N PRO A 82 32.30 -1.40 0.25
CA PRO A 82 33.68 -1.53 -0.27
C PRO A 82 34.39 -2.83 0.19
N ALA A 83 33.99 -3.40 1.32
CA ALA A 83 34.53 -4.65 1.86
C ALA A 83 34.04 -5.94 1.17
N GLY A 84 33.29 -5.82 0.07
CA GLY A 84 33.07 -6.87 -0.92
C GLY A 84 32.15 -8.04 -0.55
N ASN A 85 32.03 -8.50 0.67
CA ASN A 85 31.47 -9.84 0.94
C ASN A 85 30.29 -9.92 1.92
N ALA A 86 30.00 -8.90 2.71
CA ALA A 86 29.08 -9.10 3.84
C ALA A 86 27.60 -8.81 3.54
N ARG A 87 27.19 -8.40 2.33
CA ARG A 87 25.81 -8.00 2.05
C ARG A 87 25.11 -8.63 0.85
N GLN A 88 25.76 -9.54 0.11
CA GLN A 88 25.00 -10.37 -0.84
C GLN A 88 23.94 -11.21 -0.11
N ASP A 89 24.23 -11.63 1.12
CA ASP A 89 23.33 -12.41 1.97
C ASP A 89 22.16 -11.60 2.54
N ALA A 90 22.12 -10.27 2.34
CA ALA A 90 21.06 -9.41 2.85
C ALA A 90 19.96 -9.09 1.82
N ARG A 91 20.00 -9.68 0.62
CA ARG A 91 18.91 -9.53 -0.36
C ARG A 91 17.64 -10.20 0.16
N VAL A 92 16.49 -9.55 -0.06
CA VAL A 92 15.20 -10.13 0.29
C VAL A 92 14.20 -9.98 -0.85
N SER A 93 13.43 -11.02 -1.07
CA SER A 93 12.22 -10.97 -1.89
C SER A 93 11.00 -11.21 -1.00
N ILE A 94 9.98 -10.39 -1.16
CA ILE A 94 8.73 -10.44 -0.42
C ILE A 94 7.62 -10.68 -1.44
N LEU A 95 7.01 -11.86 -1.38
CA LEU A 95 5.83 -12.18 -2.17
C LEU A 95 4.59 -11.99 -1.30
N LEU A 96 3.74 -11.05 -1.72
CA LEU A 96 2.48 -10.74 -1.06
C LEU A 96 1.34 -11.19 -1.97
N GLU A 97 0.33 -11.82 -1.38
CA GLU A 97 -0.93 -12.13 -2.04
C GLU A 97 -2.07 -11.46 -1.27
N MET A 98 -2.83 -10.63 -1.96
CA MET A 98 -4.00 -9.95 -1.43
C MET A 98 -5.26 -10.50 -2.09
N ARG A 99 -6.23 -10.90 -1.28
CA ARG A 99 -7.54 -11.39 -1.74
C ARG A 99 -8.65 -10.51 -1.19
N PRO A 100 -9.70 -10.26 -1.99
CA PRO A 100 -10.85 -9.45 -1.55
C PRO A 100 -11.58 -9.99 -0.31
N ASN A 101 -11.42 -11.28 0.00
CA ASN A 101 -12.00 -11.93 1.17
C ASN A 101 -11.15 -11.82 2.45
N GLY A 102 -10.09 -10.99 2.44
CA GLY A 102 -9.22 -10.76 3.60
C GLY A 102 -8.16 -11.83 3.85
N GLN A 103 -8.14 -12.92 3.08
CA GLN A 103 -7.14 -14.00 3.22
C GLN A 103 -5.82 -13.61 2.55
N ASN A 104 -5.16 -12.62 3.12
CA ASN A 104 -3.87 -12.15 2.64
C ASN A 104 -2.74 -13.04 3.15
N THR A 105 -1.65 -13.16 2.36
CA THR A 105 -0.47 -13.91 2.77
C THR A 105 0.81 -13.16 2.41
N ILE A 106 1.83 -13.30 3.23
CA ILE A 106 3.18 -12.81 2.96
C ILE A 106 4.14 -13.99 3.05
N ARG A 107 5.00 -14.10 2.05
CA ARG A 107 6.15 -15.02 2.05
C ARG A 107 7.42 -14.22 1.85
N VAL A 108 8.46 -14.57 2.59
CA VAL A 108 9.76 -13.91 2.51
C VAL A 108 10.79 -14.91 2.09
N PHE A 109 11.65 -14.52 1.17
CA PHE A 109 12.80 -15.28 0.71
C PHE A 109 14.07 -14.44 0.91
N ARG A 110 15.04 -15.01 1.61
CA ARG A 110 16.38 -14.41 1.79
C ARG A 110 17.37 -15.17 0.94
N SER A 111 18.45 -14.52 0.51
CA SER A 111 19.40 -15.08 -0.45
C SER A 111 20.08 -16.41 -0.02
N HIS A 112 20.07 -16.71 1.28
CA HIS A 112 20.61 -17.97 1.84
C HIS A 112 19.55 -19.06 2.02
N GLU A 113 18.28 -18.79 1.70
CA GLU A 113 17.18 -19.74 1.84
C GLU A 113 16.92 -20.46 0.50
N SER A 114 16.53 -21.73 0.56
CA SER A 114 16.26 -22.54 -0.64
C SER A 114 14.86 -22.30 -1.24
N ALA A 115 13.93 -21.74 -0.45
CA ALA A 115 12.57 -21.48 -0.88
C ALA A 115 11.93 -20.35 -0.05
N PRO A 116 10.92 -19.63 -0.61
CA PRO A 116 10.15 -18.64 0.14
C PRO A 116 9.43 -19.27 1.33
N ALA A 117 9.67 -18.75 2.54
CA ALA A 117 9.00 -19.17 3.75
C ALA A 117 7.76 -18.34 4.03
N SER A 118 6.72 -18.95 4.63
CA SER A 118 5.57 -18.21 5.13
C SER A 118 6.03 -17.24 6.22
N PHE A 119 5.61 -15.98 6.10
CA PHE A 119 5.94 -14.94 7.06
C PHE A 119 4.79 -14.80 8.04
N PRO A 120 5.02 -15.04 9.36
CA PRO A 120 3.97 -15.02 10.36
C PRO A 120 3.27 -13.68 10.46
N PHE A 121 1.96 -13.69 10.75
CA PHE A 121 1.15 -12.46 10.79
C PHE A 121 1.67 -11.45 11.83
N ASP A 122 2.07 -11.91 13.01
CA ASP A 122 2.63 -11.07 14.09
C ASP A 122 3.86 -10.25 13.66
N LYS A 123 4.52 -10.66 12.58
CA LYS A 123 5.70 -9.97 12.01
C LYS A 123 5.39 -9.02 10.86
N TRP A 124 4.15 -8.96 10.39
CA TRP A 124 3.81 -8.09 9.25
C TRP A 124 4.01 -6.61 9.53
N SER A 125 3.90 -6.21 10.81
CA SER A 125 4.17 -4.84 11.25
C SER A 125 5.66 -4.52 11.48
N GLU A 126 6.55 -5.50 11.35
CA GLU A 126 7.99 -5.26 11.44
C GLU A 126 8.48 -4.36 10.31
N SER A 127 9.50 -3.55 10.62
CA SER A 127 10.14 -2.65 9.64
C SER A 127 10.87 -3.43 8.56
N VAL A 128 10.67 -3.03 7.30
CA VAL A 128 11.41 -3.57 6.16
C VAL A 128 12.71 -2.80 6.01
N TYR A 129 13.85 -3.45 6.25
CA TYR A 129 15.19 -2.85 6.15
C TYR A 129 15.40 -1.57 6.98
N GLY A 130 14.80 -1.50 8.17
CA GLY A 130 14.89 -0.32 9.03
C GLY A 130 14.21 0.93 8.45
N SER A 131 13.39 0.75 7.40
CA SER A 131 12.57 1.79 6.80
C SER A 131 11.32 2.05 7.65
N ASP A 132 10.57 3.09 7.32
CA ASP A 132 9.25 3.33 7.93
C ASP A 132 8.14 2.50 7.28
N PHE A 133 8.44 1.78 6.18
CA PHE A 133 7.56 0.75 5.64
C PHE A 133 7.64 -0.52 6.49
N ASN A 134 6.49 -1.15 6.70
CA ASN A 134 6.40 -2.53 7.15
C ASN A 134 5.99 -3.44 5.97
N TYR A 135 5.95 -4.75 6.21
CA TYR A 135 5.61 -5.72 5.16
C TYR A 135 4.19 -5.53 4.63
N GLU A 136 3.23 -5.17 5.48
CA GLU A 136 1.84 -4.96 5.12
C GLU A 136 1.62 -3.71 4.24
N ASP A 137 2.52 -2.71 4.31
CA ASP A 137 2.38 -1.46 3.56
C ASP A 137 2.50 -1.61 2.04
N PHE A 138 3.04 -2.71 1.55
CA PHE A 138 3.11 -2.99 0.11
C PHE A 138 1.79 -3.55 -0.46
N LEU A 139 0.77 -3.76 0.39
CA LEU A 139 -0.60 -4.09 0.02
C LEU A 139 -1.53 -2.92 0.30
N GLN A 140 -2.69 -2.94 -0.31
CA GLN A 140 -3.77 -1.96 -0.08
C GLN A 140 -5.09 -2.68 0.24
N PRO A 141 -5.13 -3.55 1.28
CA PRO A 141 -6.31 -4.34 1.61
C PRO A 141 -7.45 -3.48 2.14
N GLU A 142 -7.15 -2.27 2.61
CA GLU A 142 -8.11 -1.33 3.17
C GLU A 142 -9.27 -1.01 2.24
N TYR A 143 -9.10 -1.08 0.93
CA TYR A 143 -10.20 -0.86 -0.03
C TYR A 143 -11.20 -2.03 -0.09
N TYR A 144 -10.86 -3.19 0.47
CA TYR A 144 -11.72 -4.39 0.52
C TYR A 144 -12.33 -4.63 1.88
N TRP A 145 -11.92 -3.90 2.92
CA TRP A 145 -12.47 -4.02 4.26
C TRP A 145 -13.96 -3.68 4.29
N GLN A 146 -14.68 -4.22 5.28
CA GLN A 146 -16.12 -4.03 5.40
C GLN A 146 -16.51 -2.63 5.87
N GLY A 147 -15.73 -2.06 6.79
CA GLY A 147 -15.99 -0.74 7.35
C GLY A 147 -15.50 0.35 6.41
N GLN A 148 -16.41 0.99 5.66
CA GLN A 148 -16.11 2.05 4.70
C GLN A 148 -17.03 3.24 4.91
N THR A 149 -16.45 4.43 5.11
CA THR A 149 -17.22 5.67 5.32
C THR A 149 -16.49 6.84 4.71
N ILE A 150 -17.20 7.71 3.96
CA ILE A 150 -16.69 9.02 3.61
C ILE A 150 -16.85 9.93 4.82
N LEU A 151 -15.74 10.43 5.36
CA LEU A 151 -15.74 11.32 6.50
C LEU A 151 -16.11 12.76 6.10
N LYS A 152 -15.52 13.22 5.00
CA LYS A 152 -15.66 14.60 4.51
C LYS A 152 -15.04 14.73 3.13
N SER A 153 -15.40 15.79 2.40
CA SER A 153 -14.55 16.32 1.33
C SER A 153 -13.57 17.33 1.92
N ALA A 154 -12.32 17.28 1.50
CA ALA A 154 -11.24 18.13 1.99
C ALA A 154 -10.28 18.50 0.87
N ARG A 155 -9.50 19.57 1.08
CA ARG A 155 -8.38 19.92 0.20
C ARG A 155 -7.10 19.34 0.78
N PHE A 156 -6.26 18.77 -0.11
CA PHE A 156 -4.86 18.43 0.21
C PHE A 156 -3.97 19.13 -0.82
N GLY A 157 -3.23 20.15 -0.38
CA GLY A 157 -2.55 21.06 -1.28
C GLY A 157 -3.54 21.76 -2.25
N ALA A 158 -3.31 21.63 -3.55
CA ALA A 158 -4.18 22.19 -4.58
C ALA A 158 -5.34 21.24 -5.01
N ARG A 159 -5.44 20.03 -4.43
CA ARG A 159 -6.38 18.98 -4.87
C ARG A 159 -7.61 18.90 -3.97
N ASN A 160 -8.77 18.70 -4.57
CA ASN A 160 -9.99 18.36 -3.85
C ASN A 160 -10.09 16.84 -3.72
N CYS A 161 -10.40 16.35 -2.52
CA CYS A 161 -10.39 14.94 -2.19
C CYS A 161 -11.62 14.53 -1.39
N ASP A 162 -12.03 13.29 -1.54
CA ASP A 162 -12.83 12.60 -0.54
C ASP A 162 -11.94 11.88 0.46
N VAL A 163 -12.22 12.06 1.74
CA VAL A 163 -11.52 11.37 2.82
C VAL A 163 -12.29 10.10 3.15
N LEU A 164 -11.78 8.99 2.64
CA LEU A 164 -12.32 7.66 2.90
C LEU A 164 -11.69 7.10 4.18
N LYS A 165 -12.51 6.74 5.15
CA LYS A 165 -12.14 5.95 6.32
C LYS A 165 -12.44 4.49 6.05
N SER A 166 -11.43 3.63 6.22
CA SER A 166 -11.53 2.17 6.11
C SER A 166 -11.17 1.53 7.45
N THR A 167 -11.99 0.61 7.93
CA THR A 167 -11.74 -0.16 9.16
C THR A 167 -11.85 -1.65 8.85
N PRO A 168 -10.90 -2.48 9.35
CA PRO A 168 -10.95 -3.91 9.12
C PRO A 168 -12.12 -4.56 9.86
N GLY A 169 -12.76 -5.54 9.23
CA GLY A 169 -13.72 -6.43 9.85
C GLY A 169 -13.05 -7.59 10.58
N ALA A 170 -13.86 -8.46 11.18
CA ALA A 170 -13.36 -9.58 11.99
C ALA A 170 -12.51 -10.59 11.21
N LEU A 171 -12.71 -10.70 9.89
CA LEU A 171 -11.98 -11.62 9.02
C LEU A 171 -10.75 -10.95 8.34
N ASP A 172 -10.60 -9.64 8.48
CA ASP A 172 -9.51 -8.89 7.87
C ASP A 172 -8.27 -8.95 8.77
N HIS A 173 -7.25 -9.63 8.29
CA HIS A 173 -5.96 -9.69 8.98
C HIS A 173 -5.16 -8.42 8.66
N SER A 174 -5.07 -7.50 9.61
CA SER A 174 -4.29 -6.28 9.53
C SER A 174 -3.85 -5.82 10.91
N HIS A 175 -2.65 -5.22 11.00
CA HIS A 175 -2.18 -4.53 12.21
C HIS A 175 -2.72 -3.10 12.30
N TYR A 176 -3.38 -2.61 11.26
CA TYR A 176 -4.02 -1.30 11.26
C TYR A 176 -5.42 -1.38 11.86
N ALA A 177 -5.72 -0.46 12.78
CA ALA A 177 -7.05 -0.26 13.32
C ALA A 177 -7.93 0.52 12.36
N GLU A 178 -7.31 1.43 11.62
CA GLU A 178 -7.98 2.38 10.73
C GLU A 178 -7.01 2.87 9.65
N VAL A 179 -7.55 3.11 8.46
CA VAL A 179 -6.86 3.80 7.38
C VAL A 179 -7.75 4.94 6.88
N GLN A 180 -7.22 6.16 6.83
CA GLN A 180 -7.86 7.29 6.19
C GLN A 180 -7.12 7.63 4.90
N THR A 181 -7.86 7.70 3.79
CA THR A 181 -7.30 7.93 2.46
C THR A 181 -7.91 9.17 1.83
N TRP A 182 -7.10 10.14 1.44
CA TRP A 182 -7.48 11.29 0.63
C TRP A 182 -7.43 10.91 -0.84
N LEU A 183 -8.58 10.62 -1.41
CA LEU A 183 -8.73 10.25 -2.83
C LEU A 183 -9.07 11.50 -3.64
N ASP A 184 -8.23 11.83 -4.61
CA ASP A 184 -8.44 12.96 -5.50
C ASP A 184 -9.70 12.77 -6.34
N HIS A 185 -10.62 13.76 -6.34
CA HIS A 185 -11.89 13.70 -7.07
C HIS A 185 -11.75 13.50 -8.58
N THR A 186 -10.66 14.04 -9.16
CA THR A 186 -10.48 14.05 -10.61
C THR A 186 -9.93 12.73 -11.13
N ILE A 187 -9.01 12.12 -10.36
CA ILE A 187 -8.24 10.97 -10.83
C ILE A 187 -8.46 9.70 -10.01
N GLY A 188 -9.20 9.78 -8.89
CA GLY A 188 -9.47 8.64 -8.00
C GLY A 188 -8.21 8.02 -7.39
N TYR A 189 -7.09 8.73 -7.38
CA TYR A 189 -5.82 8.25 -6.87
C TYR A 189 -5.57 8.76 -5.44
N PRO A 190 -5.02 7.92 -4.52
CA PRO A 190 -4.64 8.40 -3.20
C PRO A 190 -3.49 9.40 -3.31
N ILE A 191 -3.62 10.55 -2.66
CA ILE A 191 -2.57 11.57 -2.60
C ILE A 191 -1.97 11.70 -1.21
N TYR A 192 -2.74 11.29 -0.20
CA TYR A 192 -2.29 11.22 1.18
C TYR A 192 -3.05 10.09 1.90
N VAL A 193 -2.37 9.35 2.75
CA VAL A 193 -2.97 8.26 3.53
C VAL A 193 -2.43 8.30 4.95
N GLU A 194 -3.31 8.19 5.94
CA GLU A 194 -2.96 7.97 7.34
C GLU A 194 -3.36 6.55 7.73
N LYS A 195 -2.41 5.80 8.29
CA LYS A 195 -2.63 4.44 8.80
C LYS A 195 -2.35 4.41 10.29
N THR A 196 -3.36 4.08 11.11
CA THR A 196 -3.23 3.97 12.56
C THR A 196 -3.04 2.52 12.97
N LEU A 197 -1.91 2.19 13.61
CA LEU A 197 -1.64 0.86 14.15
C LEU A 197 -2.53 0.56 15.36
N LYS A 198 -2.96 -0.70 15.51
CA LYS A 198 -3.72 -1.20 16.68
C LYS A 198 -2.89 -1.05 17.96
N ASP A 199 -1.60 -1.36 17.88
CA ASP A 199 -0.71 -1.28 19.01
C ASP A 199 -0.21 0.15 19.21
N GLY A 200 -0.61 0.78 20.31
CA GLY A 200 -0.14 2.09 20.75
C GLY A 200 -0.61 3.29 19.92
N GLY A 201 -1.53 3.11 18.98
CA GLY A 201 -2.09 4.21 18.18
C GLY A 201 -1.06 4.96 17.33
N ILE A 202 0.05 4.31 16.97
CA ILE A 202 1.07 4.90 16.10
C ILE A 202 0.46 5.21 14.74
N VAL A 203 0.59 6.46 14.30
CA VAL A 203 0.11 6.92 12.99
C VAL A 203 1.27 6.97 12.01
N LYS A 204 1.07 6.37 10.84
CA LYS A 204 1.97 6.45 9.68
C LYS A 204 1.30 7.27 8.59
N GLU A 205 2.02 8.22 8.04
CA GLU A 205 1.58 9.10 6.95
C GLU A 205 2.28 8.72 5.66
N PHE A 206 1.51 8.58 4.60
CA PHE A 206 2.00 8.31 3.25
C PHE A 206 1.62 9.48 2.35
N THR A 207 2.58 10.15 1.77
CA THR A 207 2.34 11.24 0.81
C THR A 207 2.85 10.82 -0.57
N TYR A 208 2.00 10.99 -1.59
CA TYR A 208 2.27 10.57 -2.96
C TYR A 208 2.63 11.78 -3.83
N PHE A 209 3.78 11.73 -4.48
CA PHE A 209 4.32 12.82 -5.30
C PHE A 209 4.57 12.39 -6.75
N GLY A 210 4.62 13.40 -7.64
CA GLY A 210 4.94 13.19 -9.04
C GLY A 210 3.93 12.30 -9.75
N LEU A 211 2.64 12.53 -9.48
CA LEU A 211 1.55 11.78 -10.12
C LEU A 211 1.59 11.98 -11.64
N SER A 212 1.56 10.89 -12.37
CA SER A 212 1.52 10.88 -13.82
C SER A 212 0.65 9.74 -14.33
N GLN A 213 0.11 9.90 -15.53
CA GLN A 213 -0.71 8.90 -16.19
C GLN A 213 0.06 8.27 -17.35
N SER A 214 0.06 6.94 -17.42
CA SER A 214 0.62 6.18 -18.53
C SER A 214 -0.33 5.04 -18.88
N GLY A 215 -0.71 4.95 -20.16
CA GLY A 215 -1.65 3.92 -20.62
C GLY A 215 -3.01 3.93 -19.94
N GLY A 216 -3.49 5.11 -19.49
CA GLY A 216 -4.74 5.26 -18.76
C GLY A 216 -4.63 5.02 -17.24
N VAL A 217 -3.48 4.58 -16.74
CA VAL A 217 -3.27 4.26 -15.33
C VAL A 217 -2.46 5.37 -14.65
N TRP A 218 -2.97 5.87 -13.52
CA TRP A 218 -2.27 6.82 -12.67
C TRP A 218 -1.27 6.11 -11.74
N SER A 219 -0.09 6.72 -11.57
CA SER A 219 0.95 6.25 -10.66
C SER A 219 1.70 7.42 -10.03
N ALA A 220 2.31 7.19 -8.87
CA ALA A 220 3.20 8.14 -8.21
C ALA A 220 4.66 7.80 -8.53
N ARG A 221 5.50 8.81 -8.72
CA ARG A 221 6.96 8.63 -8.86
C ARG A 221 7.66 8.52 -7.51
N GLN A 222 7.03 9.01 -6.46
CA GLN A 222 7.58 8.95 -5.10
C GLN A 222 6.46 8.78 -4.08
N VAL A 223 6.72 7.95 -3.08
CA VAL A 223 5.90 7.83 -1.86
C VAL A 223 6.81 8.13 -0.68
N GLU A 224 6.45 9.12 0.12
CA GLU A 224 7.12 9.40 1.40
C GLU A 224 6.31 8.79 2.54
N VAL A 225 6.98 8.09 3.44
CA VAL A 225 6.37 7.58 4.67
C VAL A 225 7.03 8.24 5.87
N LYS A 226 6.19 8.78 6.76
CA LYS A 226 6.57 9.33 8.07
C LYS A 226 5.80 8.63 9.17
N ILE A 227 6.42 8.55 10.34
CA ILE A 227 5.76 8.07 11.55
C ILE A 227 5.62 9.27 12.49
N HIS A 228 4.40 9.55 12.96
CA HIS A 228 4.15 10.64 13.90
C HIS A 228 5.07 10.54 15.11
N GLY A 229 5.65 11.68 15.49
CA GLY A 229 6.57 11.77 16.64
C GLY A 229 7.96 11.16 16.41
N ARG A 230 8.25 10.63 15.23
CA ARG A 230 9.59 10.13 14.87
C ARG A 230 10.25 11.05 13.84
N PRO A 231 11.48 11.49 14.07
CA PRO A 231 12.21 12.29 13.10
C PRO A 231 12.67 11.44 11.92
N GLY A 232 12.80 12.10 10.76
CA GLY A 232 13.16 11.45 9.50
C GLY A 232 11.97 10.89 8.72
N SER A 233 12.26 10.23 7.61
CA SER A 233 11.24 9.61 6.73
C SER A 233 11.86 8.53 5.86
N THR A 234 11.00 7.76 5.20
CA THR A 234 11.43 6.84 4.15
C THR A 234 10.77 7.23 2.83
N LEU A 235 11.58 7.28 1.77
CA LEU A 235 11.15 7.58 0.41
C LEU A 235 11.22 6.29 -0.43
N LEU A 236 10.10 5.89 -1.02
CA LEU A 236 10.07 4.96 -2.14
C LEU A 236 10.10 5.79 -3.42
N ILE A 237 11.20 5.73 -4.17
CA ILE A 237 11.41 6.50 -5.39
C ILE A 237 11.39 5.56 -6.58
N ILE A 238 10.48 5.77 -7.52
CA ILE A 238 10.38 5.02 -8.77
C ILE A 238 11.21 5.75 -9.84
N GLU A 239 12.24 5.08 -10.33
CA GLU A 239 13.12 5.60 -11.37
C GLU A 239 12.63 5.20 -12.76
N ARG A 240 12.16 3.95 -12.90
CA ARG A 240 11.56 3.42 -14.13
C ARG A 240 10.35 2.58 -13.77
N GLY A 241 9.30 2.64 -14.58
CA GLY A 241 8.09 1.85 -14.37
C GLY A 241 7.33 1.65 -15.67
N SER A 242 6.55 0.56 -15.72
CA SER A 242 5.59 0.25 -16.77
C SER A 242 4.29 -0.18 -16.13
N THR A 243 3.17 0.32 -16.63
CA THR A 243 1.80 -0.09 -16.25
C THR A 243 1.22 -1.12 -17.21
N LYS A 244 2.02 -1.65 -18.14
CA LYS A 244 1.75 -2.73 -19.08
C LYS A 244 2.97 -3.62 -19.14
N ALA A 245 3.25 -4.31 -18.04
CA ALA A 245 4.47 -5.11 -17.89
C ALA A 245 4.34 -6.51 -18.49
N ASN A 246 3.10 -6.92 -18.85
CA ASN A 246 2.75 -8.25 -19.36
C ASN A 246 3.23 -9.38 -18.43
N LEU A 247 3.02 -9.17 -17.13
CA LEU A 247 3.43 -10.14 -16.12
C LEU A 247 2.55 -11.39 -16.17
N SER A 248 3.17 -12.51 -15.84
CA SER A 248 2.55 -13.83 -15.81
C SER A 248 2.72 -14.49 -14.45
N ILE A 249 2.05 -15.61 -14.21
CA ILE A 249 2.21 -16.41 -13.00
C ILE A 249 3.68 -16.83 -12.76
N ARG A 250 4.44 -17.01 -13.83
CA ARG A 250 5.87 -17.40 -13.76
C ARG A 250 6.73 -16.32 -13.12
N ASP A 251 6.35 -15.04 -13.25
CA ASP A 251 7.09 -13.91 -12.66
C ASP A 251 7.01 -13.89 -11.13
N PHE A 252 6.08 -14.66 -10.55
CA PHE A 252 5.84 -14.81 -9.13
C PHE A 252 6.09 -16.24 -8.63
N SER A 253 6.73 -17.09 -9.44
CA SER A 253 7.00 -18.48 -9.06
C SER A 253 8.23 -18.57 -8.14
N PRO A 254 8.33 -19.61 -7.28
CA PRO A 254 9.50 -19.82 -6.41
C PRO A 254 10.83 -19.84 -7.17
N GLU A 255 10.84 -20.34 -8.41
CA GLU A 255 12.03 -20.44 -9.25
C GLU A 255 12.53 -19.07 -9.73
N ARG A 256 11.63 -18.09 -9.79
CA ARG A 256 11.94 -16.70 -10.17
C ARG A 256 12.19 -15.80 -8.98
N ILE A 257 11.57 -16.11 -7.84
CA ILE A 257 11.78 -15.37 -6.60
C ILE A 257 13.22 -15.64 -6.12
N GLY A 258 14.01 -14.61 -5.93
CA GLY A 258 15.41 -14.73 -5.54
C GLY A 258 16.40 -14.80 -6.71
N GLN A 259 15.91 -14.96 -7.96
CA GLN A 259 16.73 -14.63 -9.14
C GLN A 259 16.75 -13.10 -9.27
N PHE A 260 17.45 -12.46 -8.33
CA PHE A 260 17.64 -11.03 -8.39
C PHE A 260 18.28 -10.69 -9.73
N GLU A 261 17.56 -9.98 -10.60
CA GLU A 261 18.11 -9.51 -11.85
C GLU A 261 19.32 -8.62 -11.50
N ASP A 262 20.52 -9.13 -11.74
CA ASP A 262 21.71 -8.29 -11.65
C ASP A 262 21.57 -7.19 -12.67
N ARG A 263 21.42 -5.97 -12.18
CA ARG A 263 21.41 -4.79 -13.07
C ARG A 263 22.81 -4.46 -13.48
N PRO A 264 23.00 -4.10 -14.76
CA PRO A 264 24.23 -3.47 -15.20
C PRO A 264 24.48 -2.14 -14.46
#